data_3b44fc4fa92a75214662944d96a7461d
#
_entry.id   3b44fc4fa92a75214662944d96a7461d
#
_cell.length_a   1.000
_cell.length_b   1.000
_cell.length_c   1.000
_cell.angle_alpha   90.00
_cell.angle_beta   90.00
_cell.angle_gamma   90.00
#
_symmetry.space_group_name_H-M   'P 1'
#
loop_
_entity.id
_entity.type
_entity.pdbx_description
1 polymer ?
#
loop_
_entity_poly.entity_id
_entity_poly.type
_entity_poly.pdbx_seq_one_letter_code
_entity_poly.pdbx_strand_id
1 'polypeptide(L)'
;YSKDTFLMIDKRGTDKMPLFFNLKGRTEAILEKVKIFRPHFTDRAMQAFSHLFPSHLPARMKTWRDNYEHHLMLKMSGEAVAEAQAWLTDYFKSAEGAFFTCTAEEGSKAVLHRFAAAGAAIRYQAVHSDEVEDILALDIALRRNDTEWYEHLPAEIDSQLVHKLYYGHFMCHVFHQDYIVKKGVDAHALKEQMLELLRQRGAQYPAEHNVGHLYKAPENLARFYQENDPHRTMHAGIGKPCTLNHWAGGPYEP
;
A
#
# COMPACT_ATOMS: atom_id res chain seq x y z
N TYR A 1 -8.67 5.66 -1.54
CA TYR A 1 -8.86 4.22 -1.22
C TYR A 1 -9.84 3.60 -2.21
N SER A 2 -9.50 2.45 -2.75
CA SER A 2 -10.45 1.61 -3.46
C SER A 2 -11.35 0.85 -2.48
N LYS A 3 -12.48 0.33 -2.97
CA LYS A 3 -13.40 -0.51 -2.19
C LYS A 3 -12.71 -1.73 -1.58
N ASP A 4 -11.86 -2.41 -2.37
CA ASP A 4 -11.10 -3.57 -1.90
C ASP A 4 -10.14 -3.21 -0.76
N THR A 5 -9.51 -2.04 -0.81
CA THR A 5 -8.68 -1.54 0.30
C THR A 5 -9.51 -1.37 1.57
N PHE A 6 -10.71 -0.78 1.49
CA PHE A 6 -11.59 -0.65 2.66
C PHE A 6 -12.12 -1.99 3.17
N LEU A 7 -12.36 -2.96 2.30
CA LEU A 7 -12.71 -4.32 2.71
C LEU A 7 -11.57 -4.97 3.50
N MET A 8 -10.33 -4.80 3.07
CA MET A 8 -9.16 -5.34 3.76
C MET A 8 -8.89 -4.61 5.09
N ILE A 9 -9.06 -3.29 5.15
CA ILE A 9 -9.00 -2.51 6.40
C ILE A 9 -10.00 -3.02 7.43
N ASP A 10 -11.24 -3.31 7.02
CA ASP A 10 -12.28 -3.82 7.92
C ASP A 10 -11.94 -5.22 8.46
N LYS A 11 -11.44 -6.10 7.61
CA LYS A 11 -11.01 -7.45 7.99
C LYS A 11 -9.82 -7.46 8.96
N ARG A 12 -8.98 -6.43 8.91
CA ARG A 12 -7.82 -6.29 9.79
C ARG A 12 -8.17 -5.99 11.26
N GLY A 13 -9.32 -5.50 11.55
CA GLY A 13 -10.07 -5.13 12.76
C GLY A 13 -9.46 -5.12 14.16
N THR A 14 -8.38 -5.83 14.42
CA THR A 14 -7.84 -6.07 15.77
C THR A 14 -6.59 -5.27 16.12
N ASP A 15 -6.11 -4.39 15.22
CA ASP A 15 -4.84 -3.67 15.40
C ASP A 15 -4.87 -2.54 16.45
N LYS A 16 -5.97 -2.39 17.16
CA LYS A 16 -6.13 -1.36 18.20
C LYS A 16 -5.48 -1.70 19.56
N MET A 17 -4.84 -2.85 19.69
CA MET A 17 -4.25 -3.25 20.96
C MET A 17 -2.72 -3.30 20.88
N PRO A 18 -2.00 -2.20 21.25
CA PRO A 18 -0.53 -2.20 21.28
C PRO A 18 0.08 -3.32 22.14
N LEU A 19 -0.62 -3.71 23.20
CA LEU A 19 -0.25 -4.83 24.08
C LEU A 19 -0.26 -6.18 23.35
N PHE A 20 -1.19 -6.39 22.40
CA PHE A 20 -1.26 -7.62 21.62
C PHE A 20 -0.10 -7.74 20.61
N PHE A 21 0.38 -6.64 20.03
CA PHE A 21 1.51 -6.67 19.12
C PHE A 21 2.82 -7.09 19.80
N ASN A 22 3.07 -6.58 21.00
CA ASN A 22 4.26 -6.99 21.76
C ASN A 22 4.18 -8.44 22.24
N LEU A 23 2.99 -8.90 22.59
CA LEU A 23 2.76 -10.30 22.97
C LEU A 23 2.82 -11.22 21.76
N LYS A 24 2.32 -10.78 20.59
CA LYS A 24 2.33 -11.50 19.33
C LYS A 24 3.75 -11.86 18.90
N GLY A 25 4.66 -10.90 18.83
CA GLY A 25 6.04 -11.16 18.41
C GLY A 25 6.78 -12.15 19.32
N ARG A 26 6.51 -12.12 20.62
CA ARG A 26 7.10 -13.06 21.58
C ARG A 26 6.48 -14.46 21.49
N THR A 27 5.18 -14.56 21.31
CA THR A 27 4.48 -15.85 21.17
C THR A 27 4.76 -16.52 19.83
N GLU A 28 4.85 -15.79 18.74
CA GLU A 28 5.25 -16.33 17.43
C GLU A 28 6.66 -16.90 17.47
N ALA A 29 7.62 -16.16 18.03
CA ALA A 29 9.01 -16.64 18.17
C ALA A 29 9.12 -17.93 19.02
N ILE A 30 8.19 -18.16 19.96
CA ILE A 30 8.11 -19.38 20.74
C ILE A 30 7.41 -20.49 19.95
N LEU A 31 6.30 -20.18 19.27
CA LEU A 31 5.49 -21.14 18.50
C LEU A 31 6.21 -21.65 17.25
N GLU A 32 7.01 -20.80 16.59
CA GLU A 32 7.86 -21.22 15.46
C GLU A 32 8.94 -22.22 15.87
N LYS A 33 9.45 -22.14 17.10
CA LYS A 33 10.39 -23.12 17.64
C LYS A 33 9.74 -24.47 17.92
N VAL A 34 8.43 -24.46 18.16
CA VAL A 34 7.65 -25.68 18.41
C VAL A 34 6.95 -26.05 17.09
N LYS A 35 7.65 -26.68 16.16
CA LYS A 35 7.22 -27.07 14.79
C LYS A 35 5.82 -27.71 14.64
N ILE A 36 4.97 -27.64 15.64
CA ILE A 36 3.60 -28.18 15.69
C ILE A 36 2.59 -27.19 15.10
N PHE A 37 2.89 -25.88 15.12
CA PHE A 37 1.98 -24.84 14.65
C PHE A 37 2.32 -24.41 13.20
N ARG A 38 1.27 -24.18 12.40
CA ARG A 38 1.43 -23.63 11.06
C ARG A 38 2.01 -22.21 11.13
N PRO A 39 2.80 -21.78 10.13
CA PRO A 39 3.25 -20.40 10.04
C PRO A 39 2.07 -19.43 10.20
N HIS A 40 2.30 -18.29 10.82
CA HIS A 40 1.27 -17.26 11.06
C HIS A 40 0.04 -17.73 11.87
N PHE A 41 0.20 -18.72 12.74
CA PHE A 41 -0.90 -19.23 13.59
C PHE A 41 -1.59 -18.11 14.37
N THR A 42 -0.84 -17.17 14.94
CA THR A 42 -1.38 -16.04 15.71
C THR A 42 -2.22 -15.10 14.84
N ASP A 43 -1.80 -14.83 13.59
CA ASP A 43 -2.56 -14.02 12.65
C ASP A 43 -3.87 -14.70 12.26
N ARG A 44 -3.83 -15.99 12.00
CA ARG A 44 -5.02 -16.81 11.69
C ARG A 44 -5.98 -16.86 12.88
N ALA A 45 -5.47 -17.06 14.10
CA ALA A 45 -6.29 -17.04 15.31
C ALA A 45 -6.92 -15.67 15.54
N MET A 46 -6.16 -14.57 15.42
CA MET A 46 -6.67 -13.21 15.53
C MET A 46 -7.73 -12.92 14.47
N GLN A 47 -7.54 -13.39 13.24
CA GLN A 47 -8.54 -13.25 12.19
C GLN A 47 -9.82 -14.04 12.48
N ALA A 48 -9.70 -15.27 12.98
CA ALA A 48 -10.85 -16.10 13.35
C ALA A 48 -11.69 -15.46 14.48
N PHE A 49 -11.03 -14.80 15.42
CA PHE A 49 -11.68 -14.09 16.53
C PHE A 49 -12.00 -12.62 16.24
N SER A 50 -11.70 -12.12 15.03
CA SER A 50 -11.87 -10.70 14.68
C SER A 50 -13.32 -10.22 14.84
N HIS A 51 -14.32 -11.09 14.69
CA HIS A 51 -15.74 -10.78 14.86
C HIS A 51 -16.14 -10.44 16.31
N LEU A 52 -15.31 -10.82 17.29
CA LEU A 52 -15.53 -10.47 18.70
C LEU A 52 -15.07 -9.04 19.03
N PHE A 53 -14.38 -8.38 18.14
CA PHE A 53 -13.86 -7.03 18.33
C PHE A 53 -14.59 -6.02 17.45
N PRO A 54 -14.69 -4.76 17.91
CA PRO A 54 -15.33 -3.71 17.10
C PRO A 54 -14.58 -3.54 15.77
N SER A 55 -15.36 -3.40 14.69
CA SER A 55 -14.82 -3.11 13.37
C SER A 55 -13.94 -1.84 13.38
N HIS A 56 -12.89 -1.84 12.56
CA HIS A 56 -12.07 -0.67 12.35
C HIS A 56 -12.85 0.43 11.60
N LEU A 57 -13.70 0.05 10.67
CA LEU A 57 -14.56 0.98 9.95
C LEU A 57 -15.82 1.33 10.76
N PRO A 58 -16.16 2.61 10.92
CA PRO A 58 -17.47 3.04 11.41
C PRO A 58 -18.62 2.49 10.54
N ALA A 59 -19.77 2.27 11.13
CA ALA A 59 -20.93 1.68 10.44
C ALA A 59 -21.31 2.47 9.17
N ARG A 60 -21.32 3.81 9.23
CA ARG A 60 -21.61 4.66 8.09
C ARG A 60 -20.57 4.49 6.96
N MET A 61 -19.29 4.39 7.30
CA MET A 61 -18.24 4.14 6.31
C MET A 61 -18.35 2.77 5.65
N LYS A 62 -18.83 1.76 6.36
CA LYS A 62 -19.15 0.45 5.74
C LYS A 62 -20.22 0.56 4.68
N THR A 63 -21.31 1.24 5.00
CA THR A 63 -22.39 1.49 4.04
C THR A 63 -21.88 2.22 2.80
N TRP A 64 -21.03 3.22 2.98
CA TRP A 64 -20.43 3.96 1.86
C TRP A 64 -19.47 3.10 1.05
N ARG A 65 -18.63 2.29 1.71
CA ARG A 65 -17.78 1.31 1.04
C ARG A 65 -18.58 0.39 0.12
N ASP A 66 -19.74 -0.06 0.60
CA ASP A 66 -20.54 -1.02 -0.16
C ASP A 66 -21.24 -0.35 -1.37
N ASN A 67 -21.51 0.96 -1.28
CA ASN A 67 -22.20 1.73 -2.31
C ASN A 67 -21.28 2.36 -3.37
N TYR A 68 -20.01 2.57 -3.07
CA TYR A 68 -19.08 3.28 -3.95
C TYR A 68 -17.78 2.49 -4.15
N GLU A 69 -17.21 2.59 -5.36
CA GLU A 69 -15.94 1.92 -5.69
C GLU A 69 -14.72 2.71 -5.23
N HIS A 70 -14.82 4.05 -5.17
CA HIS A 70 -13.71 4.95 -4.86
C HIS A 70 -14.07 5.88 -3.71
N HIS A 71 -13.10 6.11 -2.82
CA HIS A 71 -13.29 6.89 -1.60
C HIS A 71 -12.17 7.90 -1.42
N LEU A 72 -12.51 9.17 -1.31
CA LEU A 72 -11.59 10.24 -0.95
C LEU A 72 -11.86 10.71 0.48
N MET A 73 -10.83 10.69 1.30
CA MET A 73 -10.90 11.18 2.67
C MET A 73 -10.18 12.53 2.75
N LEU A 74 -10.94 13.58 3.03
CA LEU A 74 -10.44 14.94 3.16
C LEU A 74 -10.34 15.33 4.63
N LYS A 75 -9.17 15.84 5.03
CA LYS A 75 -8.97 16.48 6.34
C LYS A 75 -8.79 17.97 6.11
N MET A 76 -9.75 18.73 6.56
CA MET A 76 -9.77 20.20 6.44
C MET A 76 -9.61 20.83 7.82
N SER A 77 -9.17 22.09 7.88
CA SER A 77 -9.01 22.84 9.12
C SER A 77 -9.36 24.32 8.93
N GLY A 78 -9.72 24.99 10.03
CA GLY A 78 -10.04 26.41 10.02
C GLY A 78 -11.24 26.75 9.12
N GLU A 79 -11.17 27.87 8.44
CA GLU A 79 -12.22 28.38 7.55
C GLU A 79 -12.44 27.48 6.31
N ALA A 80 -11.41 26.73 5.87
CA ALA A 80 -11.50 25.81 4.76
C ALA A 80 -12.52 24.67 4.97
N VAL A 81 -12.95 24.42 6.21
CA VAL A 81 -13.98 23.40 6.48
C VAL A 81 -15.32 23.82 5.86
N ALA A 82 -15.75 25.05 6.11
CA ALA A 82 -17.03 25.55 5.58
C ALA A 82 -16.98 25.71 4.06
N GLU A 83 -15.87 26.21 3.54
CA GLU A 83 -15.65 26.35 2.09
C GLU A 83 -15.69 24.99 1.38
N ALA A 84 -14.98 23.98 1.90
CA ALA A 84 -14.98 22.64 1.32
C ALA A 84 -16.37 22.00 1.36
N GLN A 85 -17.12 22.19 2.45
CA GLN A 85 -18.50 21.69 2.56
C GLN A 85 -19.43 22.33 1.54
N ALA A 86 -19.34 23.66 1.37
CA ALA A 86 -20.13 24.39 0.40
C ALA A 86 -19.79 23.93 -1.04
N TRP A 87 -18.51 23.83 -1.34
CA TRP A 87 -18.04 23.38 -2.66
C TRP A 87 -18.50 21.96 -2.97
N LEU A 88 -18.33 21.01 -2.05
CA LEU A 88 -18.76 19.62 -2.24
C LEU A 88 -20.28 19.51 -2.38
N THR A 89 -21.03 20.31 -1.62
CA THR A 89 -22.50 20.37 -1.73
C THR A 89 -22.94 20.83 -3.12
N ASP A 90 -22.24 21.80 -3.70
CA ASP A 90 -22.54 22.28 -5.03
C ASP A 90 -22.09 21.27 -6.11
N TYR A 91 -20.90 20.74 -5.99
CA TYR A 91 -20.32 19.77 -6.93
C TYR A 91 -21.22 18.54 -7.11
N PHE A 92 -21.66 17.93 -6.01
CA PHE A 92 -22.49 16.72 -6.04
C PHE A 92 -23.97 16.97 -6.36
N LYS A 93 -24.37 18.20 -6.74
CA LYS A 93 -25.68 18.43 -7.37
C LYS A 93 -25.74 17.90 -8.80
N SER A 94 -24.60 17.84 -9.50
CA SER A 94 -24.50 17.45 -10.90
C SER A 94 -23.52 16.30 -11.17
N ALA A 95 -22.56 16.07 -10.28
CA ALA A 95 -21.62 14.97 -10.40
C ALA A 95 -22.14 13.70 -9.71
N GLU A 96 -21.75 12.55 -10.25
CA GLU A 96 -22.01 11.26 -9.60
C GLU A 96 -21.20 11.13 -8.31
N GLY A 97 -21.81 10.55 -7.30
CA GLY A 97 -21.22 10.35 -5.99
C GLY A 97 -21.94 11.13 -4.89
N ALA A 98 -21.33 11.18 -3.74
CA ALA A 98 -21.84 11.92 -2.59
C ALA A 98 -20.72 12.16 -1.57
N PHE A 99 -20.97 12.96 -0.56
CA PHE A 99 -20.05 13.13 0.56
C PHE A 99 -20.82 13.19 1.90
N PHE A 100 -20.08 12.98 2.97
CA PHE A 100 -20.58 13.26 4.32
C PHE A 100 -19.46 13.80 5.20
N THR A 101 -19.86 14.60 6.18
CA THR A 101 -18.94 15.08 7.21
C THR A 101 -18.86 14.04 8.34
N CYS A 102 -17.65 13.60 8.67
CA CYS A 102 -17.40 12.69 9.77
C CYS A 102 -17.74 13.33 11.12
N THR A 103 -18.28 12.55 12.05
CA THR A 103 -18.25 12.90 13.46
C THR A 103 -16.80 12.90 13.97
N ALA A 104 -16.56 13.46 15.15
CA ALA A 104 -15.23 13.45 15.77
C ALA A 104 -14.68 12.02 15.96
N GLU A 105 -15.56 11.07 16.34
CA GLU A 105 -15.19 9.68 16.50
C GLU A 105 -14.85 9.01 15.15
N GLU A 106 -15.68 9.23 14.13
CA GLU A 106 -15.42 8.71 12.78
C GLU A 106 -14.13 9.29 12.20
N GLY A 107 -13.90 10.60 12.36
CA GLY A 107 -12.68 11.26 11.92
C GLY A 107 -11.42 10.72 12.60
N SER A 108 -11.48 10.45 13.91
CA SER A 108 -10.38 9.82 14.65
C SER A 108 -10.06 8.42 14.13
N LYS A 109 -11.07 7.61 13.81
CA LYS A 109 -10.89 6.30 13.21
C LYS A 109 -10.35 6.43 11.78
N ALA A 110 -10.85 7.39 11.02
CA ALA A 110 -10.44 7.64 9.64
C ALA A 110 -8.94 7.94 9.50
N VAL A 111 -8.37 8.72 10.41
CA VAL A 111 -6.93 9.02 10.42
C VAL A 111 -6.08 7.75 10.53
N LEU A 112 -6.59 6.71 11.19
CA LEU A 112 -5.89 5.44 11.35
C LEU A 112 -5.96 4.54 10.10
N HIS A 113 -6.86 4.81 9.16
CA HIS A 113 -7.04 4.00 7.95
C HIS A 113 -5.76 3.92 7.12
N ARG A 114 -4.93 4.99 7.07
CA ARG A 114 -3.67 4.96 6.34
C ARG A 114 -2.73 3.87 6.84
N PHE A 115 -2.62 3.69 8.17
CA PHE A 115 -1.78 2.65 8.76
C PHE A 115 -2.40 1.26 8.59
N ALA A 116 -3.71 1.17 8.67
CA ALA A 116 -4.42 -0.08 8.43
C ALA A 116 -4.31 -0.51 6.96
N ALA A 117 -4.37 0.42 6.00
CA ALA A 117 -4.19 0.15 4.58
C ALA A 117 -2.81 -0.42 4.29
N ALA A 118 -1.76 0.27 4.75
CA ALA A 118 -0.37 -0.16 4.53
C ALA A 118 -0.05 -1.58 5.05
N GLY A 119 -0.78 -2.06 6.04
CA GLY A 119 -0.58 -3.42 6.56
C GLY A 119 -1.68 -4.42 6.15
N ALA A 120 -2.65 -4.02 5.34
CA ALA A 120 -3.79 -4.87 5.00
C ALA A 120 -3.39 -6.05 4.12
N ALA A 121 -2.58 -5.82 3.09
CA ALA A 121 -2.05 -6.85 2.20
C ALA A 121 -1.19 -7.87 2.95
N ILE A 122 -0.29 -7.39 3.82
CA ILE A 122 0.59 -8.24 4.65
C ILE A 122 -0.25 -9.15 5.54
N ARG A 123 -1.29 -8.61 6.18
CA ARG A 123 -2.19 -9.41 7.01
C ARG A 123 -2.95 -10.44 6.17
N TYR A 124 -3.41 -10.07 4.98
CA TYR A 124 -4.08 -11.00 4.10
C TYR A 124 -3.17 -12.16 3.70
N GLN A 125 -1.93 -11.88 3.28
CA GLN A 125 -0.93 -12.90 2.96
C GLN A 125 -0.66 -13.83 4.15
N ALA A 126 -0.49 -13.29 5.37
CA ALA A 126 -0.24 -14.08 6.56
C ALA A 126 -1.40 -15.07 6.88
N VAL A 127 -2.63 -14.65 6.66
CA VAL A 127 -3.82 -15.47 6.90
C VAL A 127 -4.07 -16.49 5.77
N HIS A 128 -3.79 -16.10 4.52
CA HIS A 128 -4.06 -16.86 3.29
C HIS A 128 -2.77 -17.31 2.58
N SER A 129 -1.74 -17.70 3.33
CA SER A 129 -0.42 -18.06 2.78
C SER A 129 -0.43 -19.29 1.87
N ASP A 130 -1.49 -20.05 1.86
CA ASP A 130 -1.78 -21.17 0.96
C ASP A 130 -2.34 -20.73 -0.41
N GLU A 131 -2.91 -19.54 -0.50
CA GLU A 131 -3.48 -18.96 -1.73
C GLU A 131 -2.61 -17.86 -2.34
N VAL A 132 -1.70 -17.27 -1.54
CA VAL A 132 -0.90 -16.11 -1.90
C VAL A 132 0.55 -16.50 -2.08
N GLU A 133 1.13 -16.14 -3.23
CA GLU A 133 2.57 -16.28 -3.47
C GLU A 133 3.35 -15.13 -2.88
N ASP A 134 2.98 -13.91 -3.24
CA ASP A 134 3.70 -12.70 -2.84
C ASP A 134 2.79 -11.46 -2.90
N ILE A 135 3.30 -10.35 -2.41
CA ILE A 135 2.70 -9.02 -2.54
C ILE A 135 3.62 -8.15 -3.37
N LEU A 136 3.10 -7.66 -4.49
CA LEU A 136 3.78 -6.61 -5.26
C LEU A 136 3.30 -5.25 -4.77
N ALA A 137 4.10 -4.62 -3.92
CA ALA A 137 3.85 -3.27 -3.44
C ALA A 137 4.54 -2.28 -4.39
N LEU A 138 3.76 -1.63 -5.25
CA LEU A 138 4.25 -0.62 -6.17
C LEU A 138 3.95 0.78 -5.65
N ASP A 139 4.97 1.61 -5.64
CA ASP A 139 4.93 2.98 -5.16
C ASP A 139 5.14 3.91 -6.35
N ILE A 140 4.08 4.56 -6.79
CA ILE A 140 4.05 5.30 -8.06
C ILE A 140 3.62 6.74 -7.92
N ALA A 141 4.16 7.60 -8.76
CA ALA A 141 3.68 8.96 -8.97
C ALA A 141 3.06 9.07 -10.36
N LEU A 142 1.79 9.46 -10.42
CA LEU A 142 1.08 9.71 -11.67
C LEU A 142 1.32 11.13 -12.16
N ARG A 143 1.13 11.34 -13.47
CA ARG A 143 1.13 12.69 -14.04
C ARG A 143 -0.02 13.51 -13.45
N ARG A 144 0.19 14.82 -13.26
CA ARG A 144 -0.83 15.70 -12.67
C ARG A 144 -2.13 15.80 -13.47
N ASN A 145 -2.05 15.59 -14.77
CA ASN A 145 -3.21 15.59 -15.67
C ASN A 145 -3.79 14.19 -15.90
N ASP A 146 -3.30 13.17 -15.22
CA ASP A 146 -3.88 11.83 -15.25
C ASP A 146 -5.12 11.81 -14.36
N THR A 147 -6.25 11.47 -14.93
CA THR A 147 -7.55 11.42 -14.24
C THR A 147 -7.85 10.02 -13.67
N GLU A 148 -7.08 9.02 -14.10
CA GLU A 148 -7.24 7.65 -13.67
C GLU A 148 -6.22 7.30 -12.60
N TRP A 149 -6.65 7.10 -11.39
CA TRP A 149 -5.78 6.88 -10.24
C TRP A 149 -5.49 5.40 -9.93
N TYR A 150 -6.05 4.49 -10.72
CA TYR A 150 -5.87 3.03 -10.64
C TYR A 150 -5.50 2.47 -12.01
N GLU A 151 -5.15 1.18 -12.08
CA GLU A 151 -4.73 0.54 -13.32
C GLU A 151 -5.85 -0.29 -13.95
N HIS A 152 -6.03 -0.14 -15.27
CA HIS A 152 -6.79 -1.08 -16.09
C HIS A 152 -5.86 -2.19 -16.56
N LEU A 153 -5.79 -3.26 -15.78
CA LEU A 153 -4.88 -4.36 -16.08
C LEU A 153 -5.41 -5.23 -17.23
N PRO A 154 -4.55 -5.65 -18.17
CA PRO A 154 -4.87 -6.70 -19.12
C PRO A 154 -5.35 -7.98 -18.42
N ALA A 155 -6.25 -8.72 -19.05
CA ALA A 155 -6.86 -9.92 -18.45
C ALA A 155 -5.84 -10.99 -18.05
N GLU A 156 -4.75 -11.12 -18.82
CA GLU A 156 -3.66 -12.04 -18.53
C GLU A 156 -2.88 -11.69 -17.25
N ILE A 157 -2.79 -10.41 -16.89
CA ILE A 157 -2.20 -9.93 -15.63
C ILE A 157 -3.24 -10.04 -14.51
N ASP A 158 -4.44 -9.51 -14.75
CA ASP A 158 -5.51 -9.49 -13.75
C ASP A 158 -5.87 -10.89 -13.24
N SER A 159 -5.86 -11.89 -14.12
CA SER A 159 -6.12 -13.29 -13.75
C SER A 159 -5.11 -13.90 -12.80
N GLN A 160 -3.92 -13.33 -12.67
CA GLN A 160 -2.84 -13.79 -11.78
C GLN A 160 -2.91 -13.18 -10.37
N LEU A 161 -3.87 -12.27 -10.13
CA LEU A 161 -4.04 -11.55 -8.88
C LEU A 161 -5.24 -12.07 -8.08
N VAL A 162 -5.10 -12.09 -6.76
CA VAL A 162 -6.21 -12.38 -5.83
C VAL A 162 -6.96 -11.09 -5.53
N HIS A 163 -6.24 -10.03 -5.19
CA HIS A 163 -6.77 -8.71 -4.88
C HIS A 163 -5.85 -7.61 -5.39
N LYS A 164 -6.45 -6.44 -5.59
CA LYS A 164 -5.77 -5.19 -5.98
C LYS A 164 -6.19 -4.10 -5.00
N LEU A 165 -5.25 -3.59 -4.23
CA LEU A 165 -5.48 -2.53 -3.26
C LEU A 165 -4.88 -1.24 -3.77
N TYR A 166 -5.72 -0.25 -3.98
CA TYR A 166 -5.29 1.09 -4.40
C TYR A 166 -5.57 2.08 -3.27
N TYR A 167 -4.53 2.77 -2.84
CA TYR A 167 -4.63 3.87 -1.88
C TYR A 167 -3.48 4.84 -2.10
N GLY A 168 -3.59 6.06 -1.60
CA GLY A 168 -2.52 7.02 -1.83
C GLY A 168 -2.82 8.41 -1.31
N HIS A 169 -1.96 9.33 -1.72
CA HIS A 169 -2.00 10.73 -1.36
C HIS A 169 -2.43 11.57 -2.56
N PHE A 170 -3.72 11.82 -2.67
CA PHE A 170 -4.33 12.46 -3.82
C PHE A 170 -3.67 13.79 -4.21
N MET A 171 -3.37 14.66 -3.24
CA MET A 171 -2.85 16.00 -3.51
C MET A 171 -1.44 16.02 -4.12
N CYS A 172 -0.63 15.00 -3.90
CA CYS A 172 0.72 14.88 -4.48
C CYS A 172 0.82 13.84 -5.61
N HIS A 173 -0.29 13.21 -5.98
CA HIS A 173 -0.37 12.15 -7.00
C HIS A 173 0.57 10.97 -6.74
N VAL A 174 0.81 10.66 -5.47
CA VAL A 174 1.56 9.48 -5.03
C VAL A 174 0.58 8.40 -4.63
N PHE A 175 0.69 7.24 -5.26
CA PHE A 175 -0.23 6.12 -5.06
C PHE A 175 0.54 4.85 -4.72
N HIS A 176 -0.02 4.12 -3.78
CA HIS A 176 0.44 2.80 -3.38
C HIS A 176 -0.51 1.78 -4.00
N GLN A 177 0.06 0.81 -4.71
CA GLN A 177 -0.68 -0.25 -5.38
C GLN A 177 -0.16 -1.58 -4.86
N ASP A 178 -0.94 -2.22 -3.98
CA ASP A 178 -0.60 -3.55 -3.46
C ASP A 178 -1.37 -4.62 -4.25
N TYR A 179 -0.64 -5.43 -4.98
CA TYR A 179 -1.16 -6.54 -5.76
C TYR A 179 -0.87 -7.85 -5.06
N ILE A 180 -1.92 -8.55 -4.66
CA ILE A 180 -1.82 -9.84 -3.98
C ILE A 180 -1.76 -10.93 -5.04
N VAL A 181 -0.60 -11.53 -5.22
CA VAL A 181 -0.30 -12.49 -6.28
C VAL A 181 -0.77 -13.88 -5.90
N LYS A 182 -1.44 -14.57 -6.83
CA LYS A 182 -1.90 -15.95 -6.65
C LYS A 182 -0.73 -16.91 -6.45
N LYS A 183 -0.97 -17.96 -5.67
CA LYS A 183 -0.01 -19.03 -5.43
C LYS A 183 0.42 -19.70 -6.75
N GLY A 184 1.73 -19.93 -6.89
CA GLY A 184 2.33 -20.55 -8.08
C GLY A 184 2.63 -19.61 -9.25
N VAL A 185 2.34 -18.31 -9.11
CA VAL A 185 2.69 -17.28 -10.11
C VAL A 185 4.11 -16.79 -9.88
N ASP A 186 4.87 -16.55 -10.95
CA ASP A 186 6.16 -15.87 -10.87
C ASP A 186 5.95 -14.38 -10.60
N ALA A 187 5.98 -14.00 -9.33
CA ALA A 187 5.78 -12.62 -8.88
C ALA A 187 6.82 -11.65 -9.45
N HIS A 188 8.05 -12.11 -9.68
CA HIS A 188 9.09 -11.26 -10.26
C HIS A 188 8.81 -10.94 -11.73
N ALA A 189 8.46 -11.94 -12.53
CA ALA A 189 8.11 -11.72 -13.92
C ALA A 189 6.84 -10.87 -14.05
N LEU A 190 5.85 -11.11 -13.21
CA LEU A 190 4.63 -10.31 -13.15
C LEU A 190 4.93 -8.83 -12.80
N LYS A 191 5.80 -8.59 -11.83
CA LYS A 191 6.22 -7.23 -11.46
C LYS A 191 6.84 -6.49 -12.65
N GLU A 192 7.75 -7.11 -13.39
CA GLU A 192 8.39 -6.46 -14.54
C GLU A 192 7.35 -6.11 -15.63
N GLN A 193 6.35 -6.95 -15.86
CA GLN A 193 5.23 -6.63 -16.77
C GLN A 193 4.42 -5.42 -16.29
N MET A 194 4.12 -5.34 -15.01
CA MET A 194 3.39 -4.21 -14.44
C MET A 194 4.19 -2.92 -14.46
N LEU A 195 5.50 -2.98 -14.20
CA LEU A 195 6.39 -1.82 -14.33
C LEU A 195 6.44 -1.31 -15.78
N GLU A 196 6.39 -2.21 -16.75
CA GLU A 196 6.32 -1.82 -18.17
C GLU A 196 5.00 -1.09 -18.50
N LEU A 197 3.86 -1.56 -18.00
CA LEU A 197 2.56 -0.86 -18.16
C LEU A 197 2.61 0.55 -17.55
N LEU A 198 3.17 0.68 -16.34
CA LEU A 198 3.34 1.97 -15.68
C LEU A 198 4.26 2.90 -16.48
N ARG A 199 5.35 2.36 -17.07
CA ARG A 199 6.25 3.12 -17.93
C ARG A 199 5.54 3.64 -19.19
N GLN A 200 4.72 2.80 -19.84
CA GLN A 200 3.93 3.20 -21.01
C GLN A 200 2.91 4.28 -20.67
N ARG A 201 2.30 4.22 -19.49
CA ARG A 201 1.41 5.24 -18.95
C ARG A 201 2.16 6.55 -18.60
N GLY A 202 3.48 6.48 -18.45
CA GLY A 202 4.34 7.61 -18.07
C GLY A 202 4.31 7.91 -16.57
N ALA A 203 3.94 6.94 -15.75
CA ALA A 203 4.10 6.99 -14.31
C ALA A 203 5.59 6.96 -13.93
N GLN A 204 5.92 7.62 -12.83
CA GLN A 204 7.26 7.55 -12.23
C GLN A 204 7.23 6.57 -11.07
N TYR A 205 8.26 5.74 -10.99
CA TYR A 205 8.44 4.80 -9.90
C TYR A 205 9.93 4.62 -9.57
N PRO A 206 10.27 4.46 -8.28
CA PRO A 206 9.39 4.68 -7.13
C PRO A 206 9.01 6.15 -6.99
N ALA A 207 7.89 6.41 -6.34
CA ALA A 207 7.47 7.76 -6.01
C ALA A 207 8.24 8.32 -4.81
N GLU A 208 8.44 7.53 -3.76
CA GLU A 208 9.01 7.97 -2.48
C GLU A 208 10.24 7.16 -2.05
N HIS A 209 10.23 5.83 -2.17
CA HIS A 209 11.27 4.98 -1.57
C HIS A 209 11.52 3.70 -2.39
N ASN A 210 12.51 2.91 -1.95
CA ASN A 210 12.94 1.64 -2.58
C ASN A 210 13.76 1.78 -3.88
N VAL A 211 14.26 2.98 -4.22
CA VAL A 211 15.26 3.11 -5.29
C VAL A 211 16.50 2.30 -4.92
N GLY A 212 16.96 1.52 -5.87
CA GLY A 212 18.13 0.68 -5.69
C GLY A 212 17.85 -0.60 -4.89
N HIS A 213 16.69 -0.77 -4.30
CA HIS A 213 16.27 -2.02 -3.65
C HIS A 213 15.27 -2.78 -4.52
N LEU A 214 14.08 -2.25 -4.71
CA LEU A 214 13.05 -2.82 -5.58
C LEU A 214 13.15 -2.30 -7.03
N TYR A 215 13.56 -1.05 -7.20
CA TYR A 215 13.57 -0.35 -8.48
C TYR A 215 14.98 0.05 -8.88
N LYS A 216 15.29 -0.10 -10.17
CA LYS A 216 16.52 0.44 -10.74
C LYS A 216 16.39 1.96 -10.85
N ALA A 217 17.41 2.69 -10.39
CA ALA A 217 17.45 4.14 -10.57
C ALA A 217 17.52 4.49 -12.08
N PRO A 218 16.76 5.49 -12.53
CA PRO A 218 17.00 6.11 -13.84
C PRO A 218 18.44 6.63 -13.94
N GLU A 219 18.97 6.71 -15.16
CA GLU A 219 20.38 7.04 -15.39
C GLU A 219 20.78 8.41 -14.78
N ASN A 220 19.92 9.41 -14.91
CA ASN A 220 20.15 10.73 -14.33
C ASN A 220 20.23 10.68 -12.80
N LEU A 221 19.39 9.87 -12.14
CA LEU A 221 19.40 9.70 -10.69
C LEU A 221 20.62 8.89 -10.23
N ALA A 222 20.99 7.84 -10.97
CA ALA A 222 22.18 7.07 -10.69
C ALA A 222 23.45 7.94 -10.75
N ARG A 223 23.54 8.81 -11.76
CA ARG A 223 24.62 9.79 -11.90
C ARG A 223 24.63 10.78 -10.73
N PHE A 224 23.48 11.32 -10.36
CA PHE A 224 23.35 12.21 -9.20
C PHE A 224 23.87 11.54 -7.91
N TYR A 225 23.56 10.26 -7.69
CA TYR A 225 24.09 9.53 -6.54
C TYR A 225 25.62 9.39 -6.59
N GLN A 226 26.19 9.07 -7.76
CA GLN A 226 27.65 8.96 -7.91
C GLN A 226 28.36 10.29 -7.65
N GLU A 227 27.79 11.40 -8.11
CA GLU A 227 28.36 12.74 -7.93
C GLU A 227 28.30 13.21 -6.46
N ASN A 228 27.23 12.88 -5.74
CA ASN A 228 26.98 13.36 -4.38
C ASN A 228 27.41 12.38 -3.27
N ASP A 229 27.57 11.10 -3.59
CA ASP A 229 28.09 10.06 -2.69
C ASP A 229 29.15 9.21 -3.41
N PRO A 230 30.32 9.80 -3.77
CA PRO A 230 31.34 9.13 -4.58
C PRO A 230 31.89 7.88 -3.90
N HIS A 231 31.84 7.79 -2.59
CA HIS A 231 32.29 6.63 -1.81
C HIS A 231 31.16 5.63 -1.51
N ARG A 232 29.96 5.88 -1.98
CA ARG A 232 28.77 5.05 -1.72
C ARG A 232 28.55 4.72 -0.24
N THR A 233 28.67 5.71 0.61
CA THR A 233 28.53 5.58 2.05
C THR A 233 27.08 5.55 2.50
N MET A 234 26.17 6.21 1.75
CA MET A 234 24.76 6.30 2.10
C MET A 234 23.97 5.01 1.84
N HIS A 235 24.34 4.26 0.80
CA HIS A 235 23.67 3.00 0.40
C HIS A 235 24.68 1.90 0.05
N ALA A 236 25.69 1.71 0.89
CA ALA A 236 26.76 0.76 0.66
C ALA A 236 26.24 -0.66 0.38
N GLY A 237 26.59 -1.22 -0.79
CA GLY A 237 26.21 -2.57 -1.18
C GLY A 237 24.72 -2.81 -1.47
N ILE A 238 23.87 -1.78 -1.38
CA ILE A 238 22.44 -1.91 -1.60
C ILE A 238 22.05 -1.30 -2.94
N GLY A 239 21.30 -2.07 -3.69
CA GLY A 239 20.51 -1.55 -4.74
C GLY A 239 20.87 -1.94 -6.16
N LYS A 240 19.93 -1.71 -7.05
CA LYS A 240 20.05 -2.05 -8.47
C LYS A 240 20.94 -1.11 -9.30
N PRO A 241 21.26 0.12 -8.91
CA PRO A 241 22.32 0.87 -9.60
C PRO A 241 23.68 0.20 -9.50
N CYS A 242 23.99 -0.37 -8.33
CA CYS A 242 25.20 -1.11 -8.07
C CYS A 242 25.03 -1.97 -6.80
N THR A 243 25.46 -3.21 -6.81
CA THR A 243 25.41 -4.13 -5.67
C THR A 243 26.66 -4.11 -4.80
N LEU A 244 27.73 -3.45 -5.26
CA LEU A 244 28.96 -3.30 -4.53
C LEU A 244 28.83 -2.28 -3.40
N ASN A 245 29.75 -2.32 -2.44
CA ASN A 245 29.85 -1.31 -1.38
C ASN A 245 30.58 -0.02 -1.82
N HIS A 246 30.90 0.08 -3.09
CA HIS A 246 31.43 1.25 -3.78
C HIS A 246 30.86 1.30 -5.20
N TRP A 247 30.99 2.43 -5.89
CA TRP A 247 30.52 2.54 -7.27
C TRP A 247 31.43 1.75 -8.21
N ALA A 248 30.81 1.00 -9.14
CA ALA A 248 31.54 0.32 -10.20
C ALA A 248 32.31 1.35 -11.05
N GLY A 249 33.59 1.08 -11.35
CA GLY A 249 34.46 2.05 -12.01
C GLY A 249 34.98 3.17 -11.12
N GLY A 250 34.74 3.09 -9.81
CA GLY A 250 35.29 4.02 -8.83
C GLY A 250 36.78 3.78 -8.54
N PRO A 251 37.43 4.70 -7.80
CA PRO A 251 38.86 4.62 -7.51
C PRO A 251 39.32 3.40 -6.70
N TYR A 252 38.36 2.57 -6.27
CA TYR A 252 38.58 1.37 -5.45
C TYR A 252 38.28 0.06 -6.18
N GLU A 253 37.98 0.08 -7.48
CA GLU A 253 37.96 -1.16 -8.26
C GLU A 253 39.39 -1.62 -8.55
N PRO A 254 39.72 -2.88 -8.19
CA PRO A 254 41.04 -3.47 -8.57
C PRO A 254 41.14 -3.71 -10.07
#